data_2185c24b65512e419945763dcbf23980
#
_entry.id   2185c24b65512e419945763dcbf23980
#
_cell.length_a   1.000
_cell.length_b   1.000
_cell.length_c   1.000
_cell.angle_alpha   90.00
_cell.angle_beta   90.00
_cell.angle_gamma   90.00
#
_symmetry.space_group_name_H-M   'P 1'
#
loop_
_entity.id
_entity.type
_entity.pdbx_description
1 polymer ?
#
loop_
_entity_poly.entity_id
_entity_poly.type
_entity_poly.pdbx_seq_one_letter_code
_entity_poly.pdbx_strand_id
1 'polypeptide(L)'
;MKENKYLIEFYNNYSEEERLLSKSGRVEFLTTIHYIEKYLKPKDKIIEIGAGTGRYSHYLARQGHEVDAVELVEHNINIFNNNTLPEEKISIT
;
A
#
# COMPACT_ATOMS: atom_id res chain seq x y z
N MET A 1 -19.53 4.38 18.05
CA MET A 1 -18.66 3.19 18.04
C MET A 1 -17.31 3.54 18.65
N LYS A 2 -16.67 2.55 19.24
CA LYS A 2 -15.38 2.75 19.87
C LYS A 2 -14.31 3.21 18.88
N GLU A 3 -14.32 2.65 17.69
CA GLU A 3 -13.39 3.03 16.63
C GLU A 3 -13.62 4.46 16.16
N ASN A 4 -14.87 4.90 16.08
CA ASN A 4 -15.18 6.28 15.70
C ASN A 4 -14.68 7.27 16.73
N LYS A 5 -14.83 6.95 18.02
CA LYS A 5 -14.28 7.79 19.08
C LYS A 5 -12.76 7.89 18.97
N TYR A 6 -12.10 6.77 18.74
CA TYR A 6 -10.66 6.71 18.56
C TYR A 6 -10.21 7.57 17.37
N LEU A 7 -10.91 7.46 16.25
CA LEU A 7 -10.60 8.25 15.06
C LEU A 7 -10.82 9.75 15.29
N ILE A 8 -11.88 10.12 16.00
CA ILE A 8 -12.17 11.52 16.33
C ILE A 8 -11.06 12.08 17.21
N GLU A 9 -10.65 11.34 18.23
CA GLU A 9 -9.54 11.75 19.08
C GLU A 9 -8.25 11.88 18.31
N PHE A 10 -8.00 10.95 17.38
CA PHE A 10 -6.85 11.02 16.50
C PHE A 10 -6.85 12.30 15.66
N TYR A 11 -7.97 12.64 15.03
CA TYR A 11 -8.09 13.84 14.22
C TYR A 11 -8.00 15.12 15.06
N ASN A 12 -8.48 15.09 16.29
CA ASN A 12 -8.42 16.24 17.19
C ASN A 12 -6.99 16.51 17.67
N ASN A 13 -6.17 15.47 17.75
CA ASN A 13 -4.74 15.58 18.11
C ASN A 13 -3.85 15.50 16.88
N TYR A 14 -4.35 15.97 15.79
CA TYR A 14 -3.90 15.76 14.43
C TYR A 14 -2.41 16.02 14.19
N SER A 15 -1.86 17.10 14.72
CA SER A 15 -0.54 17.56 14.30
C SER A 15 0.62 16.69 14.77
N GLU A 16 0.51 16.08 15.96
CA GLU A 16 1.58 15.24 16.49
C GLU A 16 1.37 13.77 16.19
N GLU A 17 0.18 13.26 16.48
CA GLU A 17 -0.10 11.83 16.30
C GLU A 17 -0.07 11.41 14.85
N GLU A 18 -0.63 12.23 13.96
CA GLU A 18 -0.60 11.95 12.53
C GLU A 18 0.83 11.88 12.02
N ARG A 19 1.66 12.81 12.42
CA ARG A 19 3.06 12.82 12.02
C ARG A 19 3.79 11.57 12.50
N LEU A 20 3.54 11.15 13.74
CA LEU A 20 4.14 9.94 14.29
C LEU A 20 3.64 8.68 13.58
N LEU A 21 2.34 8.58 13.30
CA LEU A 21 1.76 7.45 12.60
C LEU A 21 2.25 7.39 11.15
N SER A 22 2.34 8.51 10.46
CA SER A 22 2.88 8.58 9.10
C SER A 22 4.35 8.16 9.07
N LYS A 23 5.13 8.58 10.07
CA LYS A 23 6.52 8.21 10.18
C LYS A 23 6.68 6.71 10.48
N SER A 24 5.88 6.18 11.40
CA SER A 24 5.85 4.76 11.71
C SER A 24 5.45 3.92 10.50
N GLY A 25 4.40 4.33 9.79
CA GLY A 25 3.94 3.66 8.58
C GLY A 25 5.00 3.67 7.49
N ARG A 26 5.73 4.76 7.36
CA ARG A 26 6.82 4.87 6.40
C ARG A 26 7.98 3.92 6.75
N VAL A 27 8.35 3.85 8.02
CA VAL A 27 9.40 2.93 8.46
C VAL A 27 8.97 1.49 8.23
N GLU A 28 7.73 1.15 8.57
CA GLU A 28 7.18 -0.19 8.34
C GLU A 28 7.20 -0.54 6.85
N PHE A 29 6.76 0.38 6.00
CA PHE A 29 6.77 0.18 4.55
C PHE A 29 8.19 -0.08 4.03
N LEU A 30 9.14 0.78 4.37
CA LEU A 30 10.51 0.66 3.90
C LEU A 30 11.18 -0.63 4.40
N THR A 31 10.90 -1.01 5.63
CA THR A 31 11.43 -2.26 6.21
C THR A 31 10.85 -3.47 5.49
N THR A 32 9.55 -3.47 5.25
CA THR A 32 8.88 -4.57 4.56
C THR A 32 9.40 -4.72 3.13
N ILE A 33 9.52 -3.60 2.40
CA ILE A 33 10.07 -3.60 1.04
C ILE A 33 11.52 -4.12 1.04
N HIS A 34 12.31 -3.71 2.01
CA HIS A 34 13.70 -4.20 2.11
C HIS A 34 13.75 -5.73 2.16
N TYR A 35 12.92 -6.34 3.01
CA TYR A 35 12.88 -7.79 3.14
C TYR A 35 12.31 -8.47 1.91
N ILE A 36 11.28 -7.91 1.29
CA ILE A 36 10.70 -8.46 0.07
C ILE A 36 11.74 -8.45 -1.05
N GLU A 37 12.39 -7.32 -1.27
CA GLU A 37 13.38 -7.17 -2.35
C GLU A 37 14.59 -8.08 -2.17
N LYS A 38 14.91 -8.44 -0.93
CA LYS A 38 15.99 -9.38 -0.64
C LYS A 38 15.78 -10.74 -1.30
N TYR A 39 14.53 -11.15 -1.47
CA TYR A 39 14.19 -12.47 -2.02
C TYR A 39 13.67 -12.41 -3.46
N LEU A 40 13.45 -11.21 -3.99
CA LEU A 40 12.98 -11.04 -5.36
C LEU A 40 14.15 -11.06 -6.35
N LYS A 41 13.89 -11.71 -7.49
CA LYS A 41 14.75 -11.62 -8.66
C LYS A 41 14.20 -10.56 -9.60
N PRO A 42 15.04 -9.95 -10.46
CA PRO A 42 14.53 -9.00 -11.46
C PRO A 42 13.39 -9.61 -12.29
N LYS A 43 12.33 -8.83 -12.46
CA LYS A 43 11.14 -9.20 -13.24
C LYS A 43 10.33 -10.37 -12.70
N ASP A 44 10.49 -10.72 -11.43
CA ASP A 44 9.62 -11.70 -10.80
C ASP A 44 8.16 -11.24 -10.86
N LYS A 45 7.27 -12.20 -11.07
CA LYS A 45 5.84 -11.96 -10.98
C LYS A 45 5.38 -12.02 -9.53
N ILE A 46 4.56 -11.08 -9.13
CA ILE A 46 4.11 -10.94 -7.74
C ILE A 46 2.61 -10.98 -7.68
N ILE A 47 2.10 -11.69 -6.68
CA ILE A 47 0.67 -11.70 -6.36
C ILE A 47 0.54 -11.12 -4.95
N GLU A 48 -0.20 -10.02 -4.81
CA GLU A 48 -0.48 -9.44 -3.50
C GLU A 48 -1.95 -9.61 -3.14
N ILE A 49 -2.22 -10.33 -2.07
CA ILE A 49 -3.57 -10.55 -1.56
C ILE A 49 -3.86 -9.54 -0.47
N GLY A 50 -5.02 -8.86 -0.56
CA GLY A 50 -5.36 -7.79 0.36
C GLY A 50 -4.56 -6.53 0.08
N ALA A 51 -4.44 -6.17 -1.20
CA ALA A 51 -3.55 -5.11 -1.63
C ALA A 51 -3.92 -3.71 -1.12
N GLY A 52 -5.15 -3.52 -0.66
CA GLY A 52 -5.64 -2.21 -0.22
C GLY A 52 -5.62 -1.20 -1.35
N THR A 53 -5.04 -0.04 -1.12
CA THR A 53 -4.90 1.00 -2.15
C THR A 53 -3.68 0.81 -3.04
N GLY A 54 -2.90 -0.24 -2.79
CA GLY A 54 -1.83 -0.65 -3.68
C GLY A 54 -0.45 -0.12 -3.36
N ARG A 55 -0.19 0.26 -2.13
CA ARG A 55 1.10 0.86 -1.76
C ARG A 55 2.30 -0.02 -2.14
N TYR A 56 2.23 -1.32 -1.82
CA TYR A 56 3.28 -2.27 -2.17
C TYR A 56 3.22 -2.66 -3.65
N SER A 57 2.02 -2.95 -4.14
CA SER A 57 1.83 -3.37 -5.53
C SER A 57 2.35 -2.33 -6.50
N HIS A 58 2.01 -1.05 -6.33
CA HIS A 58 2.47 0.01 -7.20
C HIS A 58 3.98 0.21 -7.10
N TYR A 59 4.52 0.16 -5.89
CA TYR A 59 5.97 0.28 -5.72
C TYR A 59 6.69 -0.82 -6.51
N LEU A 60 6.26 -2.06 -6.33
CA LEU A 60 6.91 -3.21 -6.99
C LEU A 60 6.73 -3.17 -8.51
N ALA A 61 5.55 -2.77 -8.97
CA ALA A 61 5.31 -2.59 -10.40
C ALA A 61 6.21 -1.51 -11.00
N ARG A 62 6.46 -0.44 -10.27
CA ARG A 62 7.37 0.64 -10.70
C ARG A 62 8.82 0.19 -10.73
N GLN A 63 9.16 -0.86 -9.99
CA GLN A 63 10.49 -1.48 -10.05
C GLN A 63 10.63 -2.48 -11.21
N GLY A 64 9.59 -2.67 -12.00
CA GLY A 64 9.61 -3.52 -13.19
C GLY A 64 9.01 -4.90 -13.01
N HIS A 65 8.42 -5.19 -11.85
CA HIS A 65 7.73 -6.46 -11.62
C HIS A 65 6.33 -6.44 -12.21
N GLU A 66 5.86 -7.60 -12.68
CA GLU A 66 4.47 -7.79 -13.02
C GLU A 66 3.69 -8.14 -11.75
N VAL A 67 2.64 -7.38 -11.43
CA VAL A 67 1.91 -7.52 -10.18
C VAL A 67 0.45 -7.82 -10.45
N ASP A 68 -0.06 -8.89 -9.86
CA ASP A 68 -1.49 -9.19 -9.80
C ASP A 68 -1.95 -8.94 -8.38
N ALA A 69 -2.77 -7.92 -8.18
CA ALA A 69 -3.29 -7.55 -6.87
C ALA A 69 -4.70 -8.10 -6.70
N VAL A 70 -5.02 -8.50 -5.48
CA VAL A 70 -6.37 -8.94 -5.10
C VAL A 70 -6.86 -8.06 -3.96
N GLU A 71 -8.00 -7.44 -4.14
CA GLU A 71 -8.62 -6.59 -3.13
C GLU A 71 -10.14 -6.71 -3.22
N LEU A 72 -10.81 -6.85 -2.07
CA LEU A 72 -12.26 -7.05 -2.01
C LEU A 72 -13.04 -5.76 -1.78
N VAL A 73 -12.40 -4.73 -1.26
CA VAL A 73 -13.08 -3.46 -0.92
C VAL A 73 -13.07 -2.54 -2.14
N GLU A 74 -14.25 -2.28 -2.68
CA GLU A 74 -14.41 -1.46 -3.90
C GLU A 74 -13.76 -0.08 -3.78
N HIS A 75 -13.90 0.56 -2.63
CA HIS A 75 -13.29 1.87 -2.39
C HIS A 75 -11.77 1.82 -2.59
N ASN A 76 -11.13 0.76 -2.06
CA ASN A 76 -9.70 0.57 -2.20
C ASN A 76 -9.30 0.29 -3.66
N ILE A 77 -10.12 -0.50 -4.37
CA ILE A 77 -9.90 -0.80 -5.78
C ILE A 77 -9.91 0.48 -6.61
N ASN A 78 -10.85 1.37 -6.34
CA ASN A 78 -10.96 2.64 -7.04
C ASN A 78 -9.73 3.52 -6.83
N ILE A 79 -9.24 3.61 -5.59
CA ILE A 79 -8.02 4.35 -5.28
C ILE A 79 -6.81 3.70 -5.95
N PHE A 80 -6.73 2.38 -5.89
CA PHE A 80 -5.67 1.63 -6.55
C PHE A 80 -5.60 1.97 -8.04
N ASN A 81 -6.74 1.92 -8.72
CA ASN A 81 -6.81 2.21 -10.15
C ASN A 81 -6.47 3.66 -10.47
N ASN A 82 -6.89 4.60 -9.63
CA ASN A 82 -6.58 6.02 -9.82
C ASN A 82 -5.07 6.29 -9.72
N ASN A 83 -4.35 5.46 -8.97
CA ASN A 83 -2.91 5.62 -8.76
C ASN A 83 -2.08 4.80 -9.75
N THR A 84 -2.71 4.01 -10.60
CA THR A 84 -2.01 3.17 -11.56
C THR A 84 -1.47 4.00 -12.71
N LEU A 85 -0.18 3.85 -13.00
CA LEU A 85 0.49 4.52 -14.10
C LEU A 85 0.45 3.65 -15.35
N PRO A 86 0.43 4.25 -16.56
CA PRO A 86 0.32 3.47 -17.81
C PRO A 86 1.45 2.46 -18.04
N GLU A 87 2.64 2.73 -17.53
CA GLU A 87 3.80 1.84 -17.70
C GLU A 87 3.84 0.68 -16.72
N GLU A 88 2.99 0.69 -15.70
CA GLU A 88 2.95 -0.39 -14.71
C GLU A 88 2.28 -1.64 -15.29
N LYS A 89 2.93 -2.79 -15.14
CA LYS A 89 2.33 -4.09 -15.47
C LYS A 89 1.59 -4.61 -14.25
N ILE A 90 0.40 -4.09 -14.03
CA ILE A 90 -0.36 -4.35 -12.82
C ILE A 90 -1.83 -4.62 -13.15
N SER A 91 -2.40 -5.58 -12.44
CA SER A 91 -3.83 -5.86 -12.51
C SER A 91 -4.39 -5.90 -11.08
N ILE A 92 -5.69 -5.68 -10.97
CA ILE A 92 -6.40 -5.83 -9.70
C ILE A 92 -7.74 -6.53 -9.94
N THR A 93 -8.03 -7.44 -9.05
CA THR A 93 -9.26 -8.24 -9.12
C THR A 93 -10.03 -8.14 -7.80
#